data_c11ad2e944de9d43e67835935ed7669f
#
_entry.id   c11ad2e944de9d43e67835935ed7669f
#
_cell.length_a   1.000
_cell.length_b   1.000
_cell.length_c   1.000
_cell.angle_alpha   90.00
_cell.angle_beta   90.00
_cell.angle_gamma   90.00
#
_symmetry.space_group_name_H-M   'P 1'
#
loop_
_entity.id
_entity.type
_entity.pdbx_description
1 polymer ?
#
loop_
_entity_poly.entity_id
_entity_poly.type
_entity_poly.pdbx_seq_one_letter_code
_entity_poly.pdbx_strand_id
1 'polypeptide(L)'
;MRRAQKAERIGHQLDDLYPETPIPLAHSDHYTLLVAVMLSAQTTDKKVNEVTPRLFEAAGSPEEMAALQVDEIHDIIREIGLAPTKARNLRRMAEQILEDGGGVRPDWDFLESLSGVGHKTASVVMTQGFGVPAFPVDTHIHRLAARWGLSDGRNVAKTERDLKAVFPESTWARRHLQIIYFGRERCPALRHDLRACPICSWAATKKRIREEMGA
;
A
#
# COMPACT_ATOMS: atom_id res chain seq x y z
N MET A 1 0.56 -4.73 -29.24
CA MET A 1 -0.61 -4.37 -28.39
C MET A 1 -0.39 -2.99 -27.81
N ARG A 2 -1.37 -2.08 -27.87
CA ARG A 2 -1.31 -0.74 -27.27
C ARG A 2 -1.34 -0.88 -25.73
N ARG A 3 -0.77 0.10 -25.01
CA ARG A 3 -0.66 0.06 -23.52
C ARG A 3 -2.03 -0.09 -22.84
N ALA A 4 -3.05 0.63 -23.31
CA ALA A 4 -4.41 0.51 -22.77
C ALA A 4 -5.02 -0.90 -22.97
N GLN A 5 -4.91 -1.48 -24.15
CA GLN A 5 -5.37 -2.84 -24.41
C GLN A 5 -4.66 -3.89 -23.57
N LYS A 6 -3.37 -3.65 -23.27
CA LYS A 6 -2.60 -4.50 -22.37
C LYS A 6 -3.11 -4.39 -20.94
N ALA A 7 -3.37 -3.18 -20.46
CA ALA A 7 -3.92 -2.94 -19.12
C ALA A 7 -5.30 -3.57 -18.96
N GLU A 8 -6.17 -3.45 -19.96
CA GLU A 8 -7.50 -4.09 -19.98
C GLU A 8 -7.37 -5.62 -19.85
N ARG A 9 -6.54 -6.25 -20.68
CA ARG A 9 -6.32 -7.70 -20.60
C ARG A 9 -5.71 -8.14 -19.28
N ILE A 10 -4.75 -7.38 -18.73
CA ILE A 10 -4.20 -7.62 -17.40
C ILE A 10 -5.32 -7.51 -16.36
N GLY A 11 -6.16 -6.49 -16.48
CA GLY A 11 -7.29 -6.28 -15.58
C GLY A 11 -8.23 -7.47 -15.52
N HIS A 12 -8.68 -7.99 -16.67
CA HIS A 12 -9.52 -9.18 -16.73
C HIS A 12 -8.85 -10.39 -16.07
N GLN A 13 -7.57 -10.62 -16.36
CA GLN A 13 -6.84 -11.73 -15.79
C GLN A 13 -6.65 -11.61 -14.26
N LEU A 14 -6.50 -10.38 -13.75
CA LEU A 14 -6.47 -10.11 -12.31
C LEU A 14 -7.86 -10.31 -11.68
N ASP A 15 -8.94 -9.98 -12.38
CA ASP A 15 -10.31 -10.23 -11.92
C ASP A 15 -10.59 -11.73 -11.76
N ASP A 16 -10.12 -12.54 -12.71
CA ASP A 16 -10.26 -14.02 -12.66
C ASP A 16 -9.42 -14.62 -11.52
N LEU A 17 -8.20 -14.11 -11.31
CA LEU A 17 -7.26 -14.63 -10.30
C LEU A 17 -7.59 -14.17 -8.88
N TYR A 18 -8.13 -12.97 -8.74
CA TYR A 18 -8.42 -12.31 -7.46
C TYR A 18 -9.80 -11.63 -7.52
N PRO A 19 -10.89 -12.42 -7.54
CA PRO A 19 -12.26 -11.87 -7.58
C PRO A 19 -12.57 -11.04 -6.33
N GLU A 20 -12.00 -11.42 -5.19
CA GLU A 20 -12.08 -10.71 -3.93
C GLU A 20 -10.69 -10.24 -3.47
N THR A 21 -10.63 -9.03 -2.97
CA THR A 21 -9.38 -8.41 -2.51
C THR A 21 -9.62 -7.72 -1.17
N PRO A 22 -9.71 -8.46 -0.05
CA PRO A 22 -9.86 -7.85 1.26
C PRO A 22 -8.64 -6.99 1.60
N ILE A 23 -8.87 -5.96 2.43
CA ILE A 23 -7.75 -5.17 2.96
C ILE A 23 -6.95 -6.08 3.90
N PRO A 24 -5.62 -6.23 3.71
CA PRO A 24 -4.85 -7.22 4.46
C PRO A 24 -4.55 -6.80 5.91
N LEU A 25 -4.79 -5.53 6.27
CA LEU A 25 -4.55 -4.98 7.60
C LEU A 25 -5.84 -4.95 8.41
N ALA A 26 -5.82 -5.55 9.60
CA ALA A 26 -6.95 -5.54 10.53
C ALA A 26 -7.14 -4.13 11.12
N HIS A 27 -8.38 -3.64 11.06
CA HIS A 27 -8.78 -2.32 11.56
C HIS A 27 -10.28 -2.30 11.84
N SER A 28 -10.74 -1.35 12.64
CA SER A 28 -12.16 -1.15 12.98
C SER A 28 -12.75 0.16 12.43
N ASP A 29 -11.90 1.14 12.17
CA ASP A 29 -12.25 2.49 11.71
C ASP A 29 -11.11 3.15 10.92
N HIS A 30 -11.30 4.41 10.51
CA HIS A 30 -10.30 5.14 9.70
C HIS A 30 -9.01 5.44 10.47
N TYR A 31 -9.11 5.65 11.80
CA TYR A 31 -7.93 5.91 12.62
C TYR A 31 -7.07 4.64 12.77
N THR A 32 -7.67 3.53 13.13
CA THR A 32 -6.98 2.24 13.26
C THR A 32 -6.42 1.75 11.91
N LEU A 33 -7.11 2.03 10.79
CA LEU A 33 -6.57 1.80 9.45
C LEU A 33 -5.33 2.66 9.20
N LEU A 34 -5.37 3.96 9.48
CA LEU A 34 -4.23 4.87 9.30
C LEU A 34 -3.02 4.40 10.11
N VAL A 35 -3.21 4.03 11.38
CA VAL A 35 -2.18 3.47 12.26
C VAL A 35 -1.60 2.19 11.67
N ALA A 36 -2.44 1.23 11.27
CA ALA A 36 -2.01 -0.04 10.70
C ALA A 36 -1.21 0.15 9.40
N VAL A 37 -1.66 1.04 8.51
CA VAL A 37 -0.95 1.36 7.25
C VAL A 37 0.39 2.03 7.53
N MET A 38 0.47 2.94 8.49
CA MET A 38 1.75 3.56 8.89
C MET A 38 2.72 2.51 9.47
N LEU A 39 2.22 1.58 10.29
CA LEU A 39 3.02 0.50 10.85
C LEU A 39 3.50 -0.50 9.80
N SER A 40 2.78 -0.67 8.68
CA SER A 40 3.15 -1.61 7.62
C SER A 40 4.38 -1.17 6.79
N ALA A 41 4.84 0.07 6.91
CA ALA A 41 6.06 0.51 6.26
C ALA A 41 7.27 -0.32 6.75
N GLN A 42 7.94 -1.04 5.84
CA GLN A 42 9.06 -1.96 6.14
C GLN A 42 8.71 -3.07 7.16
N THR A 43 7.44 -3.46 7.23
CA THR A 43 6.97 -4.55 8.10
C THR A 43 5.90 -5.33 7.35
N THR A 44 5.85 -6.65 7.52
CA THR A 44 4.83 -7.48 6.87
C THR A 44 3.45 -7.25 7.49
N ASP A 45 2.38 -7.34 6.68
CA ASP A 45 1.01 -7.19 7.17
C ASP A 45 0.69 -8.21 8.28
N LYS A 46 1.22 -9.44 8.16
CA LYS A 46 1.10 -10.47 9.21
C LYS A 46 1.64 -9.96 10.54
N LYS A 47 2.85 -9.39 10.55
CA LYS A 47 3.47 -8.88 11.78
C LYS A 47 2.70 -7.67 12.32
N VAL A 48 2.20 -6.80 11.45
CA VAL A 48 1.33 -5.68 11.89
C VAL A 48 0.08 -6.22 12.58
N ASN A 49 -0.61 -7.18 11.96
CA ASN A 49 -1.82 -7.79 12.53
C ASN A 49 -1.57 -8.59 13.83
N GLU A 50 -0.35 -9.06 14.07
CA GLU A 50 0.03 -9.68 15.35
C GLU A 50 0.21 -8.65 16.49
N VAL A 51 0.65 -7.43 16.15
CA VAL A 51 0.99 -6.38 17.13
C VAL A 51 -0.18 -5.43 17.39
N THR A 52 -0.93 -5.05 16.35
CA THR A 52 -1.99 -4.02 16.45
C THR A 52 -3.11 -4.34 17.44
N PRO A 53 -3.52 -5.58 17.71
CA PRO A 53 -4.54 -5.84 18.75
C PRO A 53 -4.14 -5.30 20.12
N ARG A 54 -2.89 -5.53 20.55
CA ARG A 54 -2.37 -5.00 21.83
C ARG A 54 -2.28 -3.47 21.80
N LEU A 55 -1.90 -2.90 20.66
CA LEU A 55 -1.82 -1.45 20.53
C LEU A 55 -3.21 -0.81 20.59
N PHE A 56 -4.20 -1.37 19.90
CA PHE A 56 -5.56 -0.84 19.88
C PHE A 56 -6.34 -1.08 21.17
N GLU A 57 -5.98 -2.12 21.94
CA GLU A 57 -6.48 -2.31 23.32
C GLU A 57 -5.96 -1.21 24.26
N ALA A 58 -4.71 -0.78 24.09
CA ALA A 58 -4.10 0.26 24.92
C ALA A 58 -4.41 1.68 24.41
N ALA A 59 -4.58 1.86 23.11
CA ALA A 59 -4.76 3.16 22.46
C ALA A 59 -5.47 3.01 21.10
N GLY A 60 -6.78 2.76 21.13
CA GLY A 60 -7.63 2.60 19.95
C GLY A 60 -8.14 3.91 19.38
N SER A 61 -7.90 5.04 20.03
CA SER A 61 -8.31 6.37 19.59
C SER A 61 -7.13 7.38 19.59
N PRO A 62 -7.27 8.53 18.92
CA PRO A 62 -6.28 9.59 18.98
C PRO A 62 -6.03 10.09 20.42
N GLU A 63 -7.08 10.21 21.23
CA GLU A 63 -7.01 10.66 22.63
C GLU A 63 -6.15 9.69 23.46
N GLU A 64 -6.42 8.41 23.36
CA GLU A 64 -5.69 7.37 24.09
C GLU A 64 -4.22 7.30 23.64
N MET A 65 -3.97 7.38 22.32
CA MET A 65 -2.61 7.35 21.78
C MET A 65 -1.78 8.57 22.20
N ALA A 66 -2.37 9.76 22.21
CA ALA A 66 -1.72 10.99 22.67
C ALA A 66 -1.41 10.96 24.17
N ALA A 67 -2.19 10.24 24.96
CA ALA A 67 -1.99 10.09 26.42
C ALA A 67 -0.81 9.17 26.78
N LEU A 68 -0.46 8.19 25.92
CA LEU A 68 0.67 7.30 26.14
C LEU A 68 2.01 8.03 26.01
N GLN A 69 3.01 7.62 26.80
CA GLN A 69 4.39 8.05 26.58
C GLN A 69 4.98 7.33 25.35
N VAL A 70 5.95 7.96 24.70
CA VAL A 70 6.62 7.37 23.51
C VAL A 70 7.22 5.99 23.83
N ASP A 71 7.79 5.82 25.02
CA ASP A 71 8.40 4.56 25.44
C ASP A 71 7.36 3.46 25.65
N GLU A 72 6.15 3.79 26.13
CA GLU A 72 5.04 2.84 26.26
C GLU A 72 4.57 2.36 24.88
N ILE A 73 4.39 3.28 23.94
CA ILE A 73 4.06 2.93 22.54
C ILE A 73 5.18 2.07 21.94
N HIS A 74 6.43 2.47 22.13
CA HIS A 74 7.60 1.74 21.63
C HIS A 74 7.61 0.28 22.15
N ASP A 75 7.39 0.07 23.43
CA ASP A 75 7.39 -1.28 24.02
C ASP A 75 6.30 -2.18 23.44
N ILE A 76 5.14 -1.61 23.13
CA ILE A 76 4.05 -2.34 22.49
C ILE A 76 4.44 -2.74 21.06
N ILE A 77 5.02 -1.82 20.28
CA ILE A 77 5.32 -2.02 18.85
C ILE A 77 6.78 -2.45 18.58
N ARG A 78 7.55 -2.86 19.59
CA ARG A 78 8.99 -3.16 19.48
C ARG A 78 9.36 -4.19 18.40
N GLU A 79 8.42 -5.05 18.03
CA GLU A 79 8.58 -6.05 16.97
C GLU A 79 8.36 -5.48 15.56
N ILE A 80 7.91 -4.24 15.44
CA ILE A 80 7.68 -3.54 14.19
C ILE A 80 8.99 -2.88 13.72
N GLY A 81 9.29 -3.00 12.44
CA GLY A 81 10.46 -2.31 11.87
C GLY A 81 10.42 -0.80 12.12
N LEU A 82 11.55 -0.21 12.51
CA LEU A 82 11.66 1.21 12.84
C LEU A 82 10.82 1.66 14.06
N ALA A 83 10.56 0.77 15.02
CA ALA A 83 9.71 1.01 16.17
C ALA A 83 9.98 2.34 16.91
N PRO A 84 11.23 2.76 17.19
CA PRO A 84 11.49 4.02 17.89
C PRO A 84 10.98 5.25 17.14
N THR A 85 11.12 5.27 15.82
CA THR A 85 10.63 6.38 14.98
C THR A 85 9.12 6.32 14.84
N LYS A 86 8.55 5.14 14.68
CA LYS A 86 7.11 4.94 14.57
C LYS A 86 6.38 5.30 15.86
N ALA A 87 6.93 4.98 17.02
CA ALA A 87 6.34 5.35 18.31
C ALA A 87 6.20 6.89 18.44
N ARG A 88 7.28 7.62 18.14
CA ARG A 88 7.22 9.10 18.12
C ARG A 88 6.19 9.62 17.12
N ASN A 89 6.16 9.03 15.91
CA ASN A 89 5.24 9.45 14.88
C ASN A 89 3.78 9.15 15.24
N LEU A 90 3.48 8.00 15.85
CA LEU A 90 2.14 7.63 16.31
C LEU A 90 1.60 8.65 17.30
N ARG A 91 2.40 8.97 18.33
CA ARG A 91 2.00 9.96 19.32
C ARG A 91 1.77 11.34 18.68
N ARG A 92 2.75 11.81 17.89
CA ARG A 92 2.62 13.14 17.25
C ARG A 92 1.46 13.18 16.25
N MET A 93 1.23 12.13 15.48
CA MET A 93 0.07 12.02 14.59
C MET A 93 -1.25 12.12 15.37
N ALA A 94 -1.36 11.45 16.50
CA ALA A 94 -2.54 11.52 17.35
C ALA A 94 -2.78 12.95 17.89
N GLU A 95 -1.73 13.61 18.39
CA GLU A 95 -1.78 15.01 18.80
C GLU A 95 -2.25 15.93 17.66
N GLN A 96 -1.71 15.76 16.44
CA GLN A 96 -2.10 16.56 15.27
C GLN A 96 -3.57 16.32 14.87
N ILE A 97 -4.06 15.09 14.96
CA ILE A 97 -5.47 14.76 14.69
C ILE A 97 -6.37 15.48 15.70
N LEU A 98 -5.99 15.50 16.98
CA LEU A 98 -6.75 16.20 18.04
C LEU A 98 -6.73 17.72 17.86
N GLU A 99 -5.57 18.31 17.52
CA GLU A 99 -5.42 19.73 17.19
C GLU A 99 -6.34 20.15 16.02
N ASP A 100 -6.65 19.23 15.12
CA ASP A 100 -7.46 19.47 13.92
C ASP A 100 -8.94 19.02 14.07
N GLY A 101 -9.42 18.75 15.28
CA GLY A 101 -10.82 18.41 15.57
C GLY A 101 -11.10 16.94 15.85
N GLY A 102 -10.08 16.11 16.01
CA GLY A 102 -10.18 14.75 16.59
C GLY A 102 -10.51 13.63 15.61
N GLY A 103 -10.72 13.93 14.33
CA GLY A 103 -11.14 12.92 13.35
C GLY A 103 -10.21 12.76 12.15
N VAL A 104 -10.03 11.53 11.67
CA VAL A 104 -9.39 11.28 10.37
C VAL A 104 -10.39 11.55 9.27
N ARG A 105 -10.02 12.39 8.30
CA ARG A 105 -10.91 12.82 7.19
C ARG A 105 -10.26 12.63 5.82
N PRO A 106 -11.05 12.53 4.73
CA PRO A 106 -10.57 12.33 3.37
C PRO A 106 -10.05 13.63 2.74
N ASP A 107 -9.00 14.17 3.30
CA ASP A 107 -8.33 15.38 2.85
C ASP A 107 -6.83 15.08 2.65
N TRP A 108 -6.32 15.36 1.44
CA TRP A 108 -4.93 15.03 1.08
C TRP A 108 -3.92 15.83 1.87
N ASP A 109 -4.13 17.15 1.97
CA ASP A 109 -3.20 18.04 2.66
C ASP A 109 -3.16 17.71 4.15
N PHE A 110 -4.32 17.42 4.74
CA PHE A 110 -4.42 16.97 6.13
C PHE A 110 -3.66 15.65 6.33
N LEU A 111 -3.97 14.61 5.55
CA LEU A 111 -3.34 13.30 5.74
C LEU A 111 -1.81 13.35 5.54
N GLU A 112 -1.34 14.06 4.51
CA GLU A 112 0.09 14.18 4.22
C GLU A 112 0.84 15.08 5.21
N SER A 113 0.13 15.94 5.96
CA SER A 113 0.72 16.75 7.05
C SER A 113 0.97 15.96 8.32
N LEU A 114 0.32 14.81 8.48
CA LEU A 114 0.43 13.98 9.69
C LEU A 114 1.80 13.31 9.81
N SER A 115 2.31 13.27 11.03
CA SER A 115 3.62 12.69 11.34
C SER A 115 3.71 11.22 10.93
N GLY A 116 4.66 10.89 10.05
CA GLY A 116 4.86 9.53 9.54
C GLY A 116 3.94 9.12 8.39
N VAL A 117 3.09 10.02 7.92
CA VAL A 117 2.17 9.78 6.79
C VAL A 117 2.73 10.44 5.53
N GLY A 118 3.18 9.63 4.60
CA GLY A 118 3.60 10.09 3.27
C GLY A 118 2.50 9.81 2.23
N HIS A 119 2.71 10.28 1.00
CA HIS A 119 1.77 10.13 -0.12
C HIS A 119 1.21 8.71 -0.28
N LYS A 120 2.06 7.67 -0.17
CA LYS A 120 1.60 6.27 -0.29
C LYS A 120 0.64 5.89 0.84
N THR A 121 0.93 6.27 2.09
CA THR A 121 0.07 6.00 3.24
C THR A 121 -1.26 6.74 3.11
N ALA A 122 -1.22 8.04 2.81
CA ALA A 122 -2.42 8.84 2.54
C ALA A 122 -3.27 8.22 1.41
N SER A 123 -2.65 7.82 0.29
CA SER A 123 -3.35 7.18 -0.83
C SER A 123 -4.05 5.88 -0.43
N VAL A 124 -3.46 5.05 0.43
CA VAL A 124 -4.10 3.82 0.92
C VAL A 124 -5.31 4.16 1.80
N VAL A 125 -5.16 5.10 2.73
CA VAL A 125 -6.27 5.53 3.61
C VAL A 125 -7.40 6.14 2.80
N MET A 126 -7.09 7.01 1.84
CA MET A 126 -8.08 7.61 0.93
C MET A 126 -8.87 6.55 0.18
N THR A 127 -8.19 5.59 -0.44
CA THR A 127 -8.88 4.61 -1.31
C THR A 127 -9.51 3.46 -0.54
N GLN A 128 -8.86 2.94 0.50
CA GLN A 128 -9.35 1.77 1.24
C GLN A 128 -10.26 2.15 2.42
N GLY A 129 -10.02 3.29 3.06
CA GLY A 129 -10.83 3.77 4.17
C GLY A 129 -12.05 4.56 3.68
N PHE A 130 -11.84 5.54 2.82
CA PHE A 130 -12.87 6.49 2.43
C PHE A 130 -13.49 6.22 1.04
N GLY A 131 -13.00 5.26 0.28
CA GLY A 131 -13.48 5.01 -1.07
C GLY A 131 -13.15 6.12 -2.08
N VAL A 132 -12.29 7.07 -1.72
CA VAL A 132 -11.84 8.14 -2.62
C VAL A 132 -10.87 7.56 -3.64
N PRO A 133 -11.08 7.76 -4.95
CA PRO A 133 -10.23 7.18 -5.97
C PRO A 133 -8.76 7.58 -5.83
N ALA A 134 -7.91 6.61 -5.53
CA ALA A 134 -6.46 6.74 -5.49
C ALA A 134 -5.81 5.44 -5.99
N PHE A 135 -4.58 5.55 -6.49
CA PHE A 135 -3.81 4.40 -6.94
C PHE A 135 -2.49 4.33 -6.16
N PRO A 136 -2.48 3.84 -4.92
CA PRO A 136 -1.25 3.74 -4.15
C PRO A 136 -0.24 2.85 -4.88
N VAL A 137 1.01 3.28 -4.99
CA VAL A 137 2.06 2.51 -5.66
C VAL A 137 3.11 2.08 -4.64
N ASP A 138 3.15 0.78 -4.37
CA ASP A 138 4.19 0.15 -3.56
C ASP A 138 5.29 -0.47 -4.46
N THR A 139 6.23 -1.17 -3.83
CA THR A 139 7.33 -1.83 -4.54
C THR A 139 6.86 -2.96 -5.46
N HIS A 140 5.76 -3.65 -5.12
CA HIS A 140 5.18 -4.70 -5.96
C HIS A 140 4.55 -4.08 -7.20
N ILE A 141 3.71 -3.08 -7.03
CA ILE A 141 3.03 -2.38 -8.14
C ILE A 141 4.06 -1.71 -9.07
N HIS A 142 5.03 -1.01 -8.49
CA HIS A 142 6.09 -0.37 -9.27
C HIS A 142 6.86 -1.37 -10.14
N ARG A 143 7.26 -2.51 -9.55
CA ARG A 143 7.95 -3.60 -10.25
C ARG A 143 7.10 -4.19 -11.36
N LEU A 144 5.85 -4.55 -11.06
CA LEU A 144 4.97 -5.20 -12.03
C LEU A 144 4.56 -4.27 -13.17
N ALA A 145 4.27 -3.01 -12.88
CA ALA A 145 3.99 -2.01 -13.90
C ALA A 145 5.16 -1.88 -14.89
N ALA A 146 6.40 -1.92 -14.40
CA ALA A 146 7.60 -1.89 -15.25
C ALA A 146 7.78 -3.20 -16.04
N ARG A 147 7.59 -4.39 -15.39
CA ARG A 147 7.66 -5.69 -16.07
C ARG A 147 6.68 -5.78 -17.23
N TRP A 148 5.44 -5.35 -16.99
CA TRP A 148 4.36 -5.39 -17.98
C TRP A 148 4.43 -4.26 -19.01
N GLY A 149 5.32 -3.27 -18.84
CA GLY A 149 5.43 -2.12 -19.73
C GLY A 149 4.22 -1.19 -19.67
N LEU A 150 3.52 -1.17 -18.55
CA LEU A 150 2.49 -0.17 -18.25
C LEU A 150 3.11 1.15 -17.78
N SER A 151 4.33 1.10 -17.22
CA SER A 151 5.19 2.25 -16.92
C SER A 151 6.63 1.94 -17.34
N ASP A 152 7.45 2.97 -17.47
CA ASP A 152 8.89 2.81 -17.73
C ASP A 152 9.68 2.43 -16.46
N GLY A 153 9.03 2.48 -15.29
CA GLY A 153 9.65 2.14 -14.00
C GLY A 153 10.71 3.16 -13.53
N ARG A 154 10.67 4.39 -14.03
CA ARG A 154 11.66 5.43 -13.70
C ARG A 154 11.56 5.89 -12.26
N ASN A 155 10.34 6.14 -11.79
CA ASN A 155 10.04 6.46 -10.38
C ASN A 155 8.57 6.15 -10.05
N VAL A 156 8.25 6.16 -8.74
CA VAL A 156 6.93 5.80 -8.21
C VAL A 156 5.85 6.77 -8.70
N ALA A 157 6.07 8.08 -8.63
CA ALA A 157 5.10 9.08 -9.04
C ALA A 157 4.73 8.98 -10.55
N LYS A 158 5.72 8.65 -11.38
CA LYS A 158 5.44 8.38 -12.81
C LYS A 158 4.65 7.09 -12.99
N THR A 159 4.97 6.05 -12.22
CA THR A 159 4.23 4.78 -12.27
C THR A 159 2.77 4.99 -11.90
N GLU A 160 2.48 5.75 -10.86
CA GLU A 160 1.12 6.10 -10.46
C GLU A 160 0.36 6.81 -11.61
N ARG A 161 0.94 7.87 -12.17
CA ARG A 161 0.32 8.58 -13.32
C ARG A 161 0.08 7.67 -14.51
N ASP A 162 1.05 6.80 -14.83
CA ASP A 162 0.94 5.87 -15.97
C ASP A 162 -0.18 4.84 -15.75
N LEU A 163 -0.35 4.33 -14.52
CA LEU A 163 -1.41 3.38 -14.17
C LEU A 163 -2.78 4.04 -14.16
N LYS A 164 -2.90 5.23 -13.58
CA LYS A 164 -4.12 6.04 -13.61
C LYS A 164 -4.57 6.36 -15.04
N ALA A 165 -3.63 6.53 -15.97
CA ALA A 165 -3.94 6.80 -17.38
C ALA A 165 -4.44 5.57 -18.16
N VAL A 166 -4.25 4.36 -17.67
CA VAL A 166 -4.58 3.13 -18.42
C VAL A 166 -5.64 2.25 -17.76
N PHE A 167 -5.88 2.41 -16.45
CA PHE A 167 -6.97 1.74 -15.74
C PHE A 167 -8.11 2.73 -15.46
N PRO A 168 -9.38 2.33 -15.66
CA PRO A 168 -10.52 3.15 -15.27
C PRO A 168 -10.47 3.49 -13.78
N GLU A 169 -10.82 4.74 -13.44
CA GLU A 169 -10.77 5.25 -12.06
C GLU A 169 -11.55 4.38 -11.08
N SER A 170 -12.73 3.91 -11.47
CA SER A 170 -13.57 3.03 -10.66
C SER A 170 -12.92 1.69 -10.29
N THR A 171 -11.80 1.33 -10.93
CA THR A 171 -11.08 0.07 -10.68
C THR A 171 -9.81 0.25 -9.84
N TRP A 172 -9.37 1.48 -9.55
CA TRP A 172 -8.06 1.73 -8.94
C TRP A 172 -7.87 1.06 -7.59
N ALA A 173 -8.86 1.17 -6.69
CA ALA A 173 -8.83 0.53 -5.38
C ALA A 173 -8.63 -0.99 -5.49
N ARG A 174 -9.41 -1.64 -6.36
CA ARG A 174 -9.35 -3.08 -6.60
C ARG A 174 -8.04 -3.47 -7.28
N ARG A 175 -7.61 -2.76 -8.34
CA ARG A 175 -6.35 -3.03 -9.04
C ARG A 175 -5.14 -2.90 -8.14
N HIS A 176 -5.13 -1.93 -7.24
CA HIS A 176 -4.10 -1.78 -6.22
C HIS A 176 -3.89 -3.09 -5.45
N LEU A 177 -4.95 -3.62 -4.84
CA LEU A 177 -4.86 -4.87 -4.05
C LEU A 177 -4.54 -6.09 -4.90
N GLN A 178 -5.20 -6.25 -6.05
CA GLN A 178 -4.95 -7.38 -6.96
C GLN A 178 -3.49 -7.45 -7.42
N ILE A 179 -2.90 -6.30 -7.77
CA ILE A 179 -1.49 -6.27 -8.21
C ILE A 179 -0.55 -6.59 -7.04
N ILE A 180 -0.86 -6.16 -5.81
CA ILE A 180 -0.10 -6.53 -4.61
C ILE A 180 -0.16 -8.04 -4.38
N TYR A 181 -1.35 -8.63 -4.35
CA TYR A 181 -1.52 -10.08 -4.15
C TYR A 181 -0.79 -10.86 -5.23
N PHE A 182 -1.00 -10.50 -6.51
CA PHE A 182 -0.28 -11.14 -7.61
C PHE A 182 1.25 -11.01 -7.47
N GLY A 183 1.73 -9.85 -7.06
CA GLY A 183 3.15 -9.58 -6.85
C GLY A 183 3.79 -10.36 -5.72
N ARG A 184 3.01 -10.70 -4.70
CA ARG A 184 3.44 -11.50 -3.55
C ARG A 184 3.44 -13.00 -3.87
N GLU A 185 2.38 -13.48 -4.47
CA GLU A 185 2.11 -14.91 -4.62
C GLU A 185 2.68 -15.52 -5.91
N ARG A 186 2.59 -14.77 -7.02
CA ARG A 186 2.85 -15.31 -8.36
C ARG A 186 3.99 -14.62 -9.11
N CYS A 187 4.35 -13.41 -8.72
CA CYS A 187 5.34 -12.62 -9.45
C CYS A 187 6.36 -11.96 -8.50
N PRO A 188 7.15 -12.75 -7.76
CA PRO A 188 8.12 -12.24 -6.79
C PRO A 188 9.23 -11.42 -7.45
N ALA A 189 10.00 -10.67 -6.61
CA ALA A 189 11.10 -9.84 -7.09
C ALA A 189 12.31 -10.67 -7.56
N LEU A 190 12.59 -11.76 -6.86
CA LEU A 190 13.76 -12.63 -7.11
C LEU A 190 13.32 -14.02 -7.53
N ARG A 191 14.17 -14.71 -8.29
CA ARG A 191 13.98 -16.10 -8.72
C ARG A 191 12.65 -16.32 -9.44
N HIS A 192 12.26 -15.36 -10.29
CA HIS A 192 11.00 -15.36 -11.02
C HIS A 192 11.21 -15.67 -12.49
N ASP A 193 10.60 -16.74 -12.98
CA ASP A 193 10.56 -17.01 -14.41
C ASP A 193 9.41 -16.23 -15.07
N LEU A 194 9.78 -15.17 -15.82
CA LEU A 194 8.82 -14.36 -16.55
C LEU A 194 8.05 -15.15 -17.62
N ARG A 195 8.63 -16.23 -18.15
CA ARG A 195 7.99 -17.05 -19.21
C ARG A 195 6.92 -17.99 -18.66
N ALA A 196 7.10 -18.45 -17.41
CA ALA A 196 6.14 -19.31 -16.72
C ALA A 196 5.03 -18.50 -16.00
N CYS A 197 5.23 -17.20 -15.77
CA CYS A 197 4.26 -16.37 -15.08
C CYS A 197 2.99 -16.12 -15.91
N PRO A 198 1.78 -16.26 -15.34
CA PRO A 198 0.52 -16.13 -16.09
C PRO A 198 0.35 -14.81 -16.84
N ILE A 199 0.85 -13.71 -16.28
CA ILE A 199 0.78 -12.39 -16.92
C ILE A 199 2.09 -12.03 -17.62
N CYS A 200 3.24 -12.24 -16.99
CA CYS A 200 4.52 -11.85 -17.57
C CYS A 200 4.83 -12.58 -18.88
N SER A 201 4.40 -13.84 -19.05
CA SER A 201 4.65 -14.64 -20.25
C SER A 201 4.22 -13.96 -21.55
N TRP A 202 3.20 -13.12 -21.51
CA TRP A 202 2.71 -12.38 -22.68
C TRP A 202 2.82 -10.85 -22.54
N ALA A 203 2.84 -10.34 -21.30
CA ALA A 203 2.85 -8.90 -21.03
C ALA A 203 4.26 -8.31 -20.84
N ALA A 204 5.24 -9.12 -20.40
CA ALA A 204 6.59 -8.62 -20.12
C ALA A 204 7.23 -7.99 -21.36
N THR A 205 7.93 -6.87 -21.13
CA THR A 205 8.66 -6.22 -22.21
C THR A 205 9.93 -7.01 -22.57
N LYS A 206 10.33 -6.98 -23.85
CA LYS A 206 11.59 -7.59 -24.30
C LYS A 206 12.79 -7.12 -23.50
N LYS A 207 12.79 -5.85 -23.08
CA LYS A 207 13.81 -5.27 -22.21
C LYS A 207 13.88 -6.01 -20.89
N ARG A 208 12.75 -6.18 -20.19
CA ARG A 208 12.69 -6.85 -18.88
C ARG A 208 13.02 -8.32 -18.97
N ILE A 209 12.60 -9.00 -20.02
CA ILE A 209 12.99 -10.40 -20.25
C ILE A 209 14.50 -10.53 -20.33
N ARG A 210 15.17 -9.65 -21.07
CA ARG A 210 16.65 -9.67 -21.17
C ARG A 210 17.33 -9.32 -19.85
N GLU A 211 16.84 -8.29 -19.12
CA GLU A 211 17.45 -7.85 -17.88
C GLU A 211 17.30 -8.88 -16.73
N GLU A 212 16.15 -9.55 -16.64
CA GLU A 212 15.84 -10.40 -15.51
C GLU A 212 16.11 -11.89 -15.77
N MET A 213 16.19 -12.33 -17.02
CA MET A 213 16.41 -13.73 -17.39
C MET A 213 17.75 -13.97 -18.08
N GLY A 214 18.55 -12.94 -18.33
CA GLY A 214 19.88 -13.07 -18.94
C GLY A 214 19.85 -13.60 -20.38
N ALA A 215 18.79 -13.29 -21.15
CA ALA A 215 18.57 -13.77 -22.50
C ALA A 215 18.90 -12.69 -23.55
#